data_b816cdb2705f5e783dcbfb6816fb9b7a
#
_entry.id   b816cdb2705f5e783dcbfb6816fb9b7a
#
_cell.length_a   1.000
_cell.length_b   1.000
_cell.length_c   1.000
_cell.angle_alpha   90.00
_cell.angle_beta   90.00
_cell.angle_gamma   90.00
#
_symmetry.space_group_name_H-M   'P 1'
#
loop_
_entity.id
_entity.type
_entity.pdbx_description
1 polymer ?
#
loop_
_entity_poly.entity_id
_entity_poly.type
_entity_poly.pdbx_seq_one_letter_code
_entity_poly.pdbx_strand_id
1 'polypeptide(L)'
;MPTLETLVSLAKRRGFIFQNSEIYGGLGSVWDFGPIGVELKRRIKDFWWTSMVHNRNDIEGIDSSILMDPAVWEASGHLKGFSDPLVECTECHRRFREDQIESTCPECDSELSSPRQFN
;
A
#
# COMPACT_ATOMS: atom_id res chain seq x y z
N MET A 1 5.21 18.71 -17.60
CA MET A 1 4.30 17.66 -17.11
C MET A 1 3.68 18.16 -15.80
N PRO A 2 2.41 17.86 -15.50
CA PRO A 2 1.83 18.23 -14.21
C PRO A 2 2.58 17.52 -13.07
N THR A 3 2.72 18.18 -11.93
CA THR A 3 3.30 17.60 -10.72
C THR A 3 2.34 16.61 -10.08
N LEU A 4 2.84 15.69 -9.24
CA LEU A 4 2.01 14.75 -8.49
C LEU A 4 0.96 15.49 -7.64
N GLU A 5 1.34 16.57 -6.99
CA GLU A 5 0.43 17.41 -6.20
C GLU A 5 -0.73 17.97 -7.03
N THR A 6 -0.44 18.43 -8.24
CA THR A 6 -1.47 18.92 -9.17
C THR A 6 -2.45 17.81 -9.56
N LEU A 7 -1.94 16.60 -9.81
CA LEU A 7 -2.76 15.42 -10.14
C LEU A 7 -3.63 15.00 -8.95
N VAL A 8 -3.07 14.94 -7.75
CA VAL A 8 -3.81 14.59 -6.52
C VAL A 8 -4.91 15.62 -6.24
N SER A 9 -4.59 16.91 -6.34
CA SER A 9 -5.56 17.99 -6.16
C SER A 9 -6.70 17.91 -7.19
N LEU A 10 -6.38 17.63 -8.45
CA LEU A 10 -7.38 17.44 -9.49
C LEU A 10 -8.27 16.22 -9.21
N ALA A 11 -7.66 15.09 -8.85
CA ALA A 11 -8.35 13.84 -8.57
C ALA A 11 -9.34 13.98 -7.40
N LYS A 12 -8.96 14.68 -6.33
CA LYS A 12 -9.85 15.02 -5.20
C LYS A 12 -11.03 15.87 -5.65
N ARG A 13 -10.76 16.99 -6.32
CA ARG A 13 -11.82 17.92 -6.76
C ARG A 13 -12.81 17.31 -7.77
N ARG A 14 -12.37 16.33 -8.54
CA ARG A 14 -13.20 15.67 -9.55
C ARG A 14 -13.87 14.38 -9.06
N GLY A 15 -13.71 14.02 -7.79
CA GLY A 15 -14.35 12.83 -7.22
C GLY A 15 -13.74 11.52 -7.67
N PHE A 16 -12.44 11.49 -7.95
CA PHE A 16 -11.72 10.24 -8.21
C PHE A 16 -11.30 9.55 -6.92
N ILE A 17 -10.70 10.31 -6.01
CA ILE A 17 -10.19 9.79 -4.73
C ILE A 17 -10.47 10.77 -3.59
N PHE A 18 -10.60 10.23 -2.38
CA PHE A 18 -10.66 10.97 -1.13
C PHE A 18 -9.77 10.30 -0.11
N GLN A 19 -9.23 11.05 0.83
CA GLN A 19 -8.52 10.46 1.95
C GLN A 19 -9.52 9.72 2.84
N ASN A 20 -9.21 8.46 3.19
CA ASN A 20 -10.08 7.70 4.07
C ASN A 20 -10.20 8.40 5.43
N SER A 21 -11.42 8.41 6.00
CA SER A 21 -11.71 9.01 7.30
C SER A 21 -11.32 10.50 7.43
N GLU A 22 -11.38 11.27 6.33
CA GLU A 22 -10.92 12.67 6.27
C GLU A 22 -11.60 13.56 7.31
N ILE A 23 -12.88 13.32 7.60
CA ILE A 23 -13.64 14.07 8.64
C ILE A 23 -13.10 13.87 10.07
N TYR A 24 -12.31 12.84 10.30
CA TYR A 24 -11.65 12.52 11.57
C TYR A 24 -10.14 12.78 11.55
N GLY A 25 -9.65 13.54 10.56
CA GLY A 25 -8.23 13.84 10.38
C GLY A 25 -7.51 12.98 9.33
N GLY A 26 -8.19 11.95 8.82
CA GLY A 26 -7.67 11.07 7.78
C GLY A 26 -6.65 10.04 8.27
N LEU A 27 -6.49 8.95 7.51
CA LEU A 27 -5.43 7.97 7.68
C LEU A 27 -4.36 8.18 6.61
N GLY A 28 -3.10 8.25 7.03
CA GLY A 28 -1.98 8.34 6.09
C GLY A 28 -1.96 7.17 5.11
N SER A 29 -1.77 7.47 3.83
CA SER A 29 -1.64 6.48 2.75
C SER A 29 -2.88 5.59 2.48
N VAL A 30 -4.04 5.90 3.07
CA VAL A 30 -5.31 5.19 2.83
C VAL A 30 -6.30 6.09 2.10
N TRP A 31 -6.85 5.58 0.98
CA TRP A 31 -7.68 6.34 0.07
C TRP A 31 -8.95 5.60 -0.28
N ASP A 32 -10.05 6.34 -0.35
CA ASP A 32 -11.33 5.87 -0.87
C ASP A 32 -11.49 6.32 -2.33
N PHE A 33 -12.11 5.46 -3.14
CA PHE A 33 -12.47 5.82 -4.51
C PHE A 33 -13.81 6.54 -4.52
N GLY A 34 -13.83 7.75 -5.09
CA GLY A 34 -15.04 8.47 -5.36
C GLY A 34 -15.82 7.91 -6.57
N PRO A 35 -16.98 8.49 -6.90
CA PRO A 35 -17.85 7.97 -7.97
C PRO A 35 -17.16 7.76 -9.31
N ILE A 36 -16.32 8.72 -9.73
CA ILE A 36 -15.57 8.60 -11.00
C ILE A 36 -14.40 7.61 -10.84
N GLY A 37 -13.75 7.62 -9.69
CA GLY A 37 -12.63 6.74 -9.40
C GLY A 37 -13.01 5.27 -9.38
N VAL A 38 -14.15 4.91 -8.79
CA VAL A 38 -14.62 3.52 -8.76
C VAL A 38 -14.96 3.00 -10.15
N GLU A 39 -15.55 3.83 -11.02
CA GLU A 39 -15.85 3.45 -12.41
C GLU A 39 -14.56 3.24 -13.21
N LEU A 40 -13.57 4.12 -13.06
CA LEU A 40 -12.25 3.94 -13.68
C LEU A 40 -11.57 2.66 -13.19
N LYS A 41 -11.59 2.42 -11.87
CA LYS A 41 -11.01 1.20 -11.27
C LYS A 41 -11.66 -0.07 -11.83
N ARG A 42 -12.98 -0.11 -11.97
CA ARG A 42 -13.72 -1.25 -12.54
C ARG A 42 -13.32 -1.49 -13.99
N ARG A 43 -13.31 -0.44 -14.81
CA ARG A 43 -12.90 -0.54 -16.23
C ARG A 43 -11.47 -1.04 -16.40
N ILE A 44 -10.54 -0.60 -15.55
CA ILE A 44 -9.15 -1.09 -15.58
C ILE A 44 -9.11 -2.58 -15.24
N LYS A 45 -9.84 -3.02 -14.21
CA LYS A 45 -9.91 -4.43 -13.82
C LYS A 45 -10.53 -5.30 -14.93
N ASP A 46 -11.64 -4.84 -15.51
CA ASP A 46 -12.34 -5.57 -16.58
C ASP A 46 -11.47 -5.66 -17.84
N PHE A 47 -10.80 -4.57 -18.20
CA PHE A 47 -9.83 -4.56 -19.30
C PHE A 47 -8.68 -5.54 -19.05
N TRP A 48 -8.09 -5.51 -17.85
CA TRP A 48 -7.02 -6.42 -17.47
C TRP A 48 -7.47 -7.88 -17.54
N TRP A 49 -8.63 -8.20 -16.95
CA TRP A 49 -9.18 -9.55 -16.95
C TRP A 49 -9.46 -10.04 -18.36
N THR A 50 -10.11 -9.23 -19.17
CA THR A 50 -10.39 -9.55 -20.56
C THR A 50 -9.11 -9.81 -21.35
N SER A 51 -8.11 -8.94 -21.20
CA SER A 51 -6.85 -9.03 -21.94
C SER A 51 -6.00 -10.23 -21.51
N MET A 52 -5.98 -10.54 -20.23
CA MET A 52 -5.08 -11.56 -19.67
C MET A 52 -5.72 -12.94 -19.57
N VAL A 53 -7.03 -13.01 -19.38
CA VAL A 53 -7.75 -14.29 -19.21
C VAL A 53 -8.60 -14.62 -20.43
N HIS A 54 -9.58 -13.76 -20.80
CA HIS A 54 -10.53 -14.11 -21.86
C HIS A 54 -9.91 -14.18 -23.25
N ASN A 55 -8.93 -13.33 -23.55
CA ASN A 55 -8.28 -13.28 -24.86
C ASN A 55 -7.06 -14.22 -24.98
N ARG A 56 -6.85 -15.10 -23.99
CA ARG A 56 -5.75 -16.05 -23.99
C ARG A 56 -6.29 -17.48 -23.79
N ASN A 57 -5.62 -18.43 -24.43
CA ASN A 57 -5.97 -19.86 -24.35
C ASN A 57 -5.07 -20.62 -23.38
N ASP A 58 -4.07 -19.96 -22.81
CA ASP A 58 -3.03 -20.54 -21.95
C ASP A 58 -3.15 -20.08 -20.49
N ILE A 59 -4.21 -19.34 -20.15
CA ILE A 59 -4.45 -18.81 -18.79
C ILE A 59 -5.89 -19.10 -18.37
N GLU A 60 -6.04 -19.64 -17.16
CA GLU A 60 -7.30 -19.81 -16.46
C GLU A 60 -7.40 -18.80 -15.31
N GLY A 61 -8.58 -18.25 -15.10
CA GLY A 61 -8.84 -17.29 -14.02
C GLY A 61 -9.27 -18.01 -12.74
N ILE A 62 -8.65 -17.66 -11.62
CA ILE A 62 -9.01 -18.16 -10.29
C ILE A 62 -9.27 -16.95 -9.38
N ASP A 63 -10.37 -17.00 -8.65
CA ASP A 63 -10.65 -16.09 -7.54
C ASP A 63 -10.52 -16.87 -6.22
N SER A 64 -9.30 -16.91 -5.69
CA SER A 64 -8.99 -17.64 -4.47
C SER A 64 -9.23 -16.80 -3.21
N SER A 65 -9.49 -17.45 -2.07
CA SER A 65 -9.60 -16.79 -0.78
C SER A 65 -8.28 -16.10 -0.40
N ILE A 66 -8.39 -14.88 0.14
CA ILE A 66 -7.24 -14.15 0.72
C ILE A 66 -6.78 -14.82 2.01
N LEU A 67 -7.74 -15.31 2.82
CA LEU A 67 -7.45 -16.04 4.05
C LEU A 67 -7.16 -17.50 3.71
N MET A 68 -5.97 -17.95 4.02
CA MET A 68 -5.49 -19.30 3.74
C MET A 68 -4.93 -19.94 5.00
N ASP A 69 -4.79 -21.27 4.96
CA ASP A 69 -4.12 -22.01 6.03
C ASP A 69 -2.66 -21.52 6.18
N PRO A 70 -2.16 -21.31 7.42
CA PRO A 70 -0.78 -20.88 7.66
C PRO A 70 0.29 -21.75 6.98
N ALA A 71 0.01 -23.04 6.79
CA ALA A 71 0.92 -23.96 6.11
C ALA A 71 1.22 -23.55 4.65
N VAL A 72 0.28 -22.86 3.97
CA VAL A 72 0.49 -22.31 2.62
C VAL A 72 1.59 -21.25 2.64
N TRP A 73 1.55 -20.37 3.63
CA TRP A 73 2.52 -19.28 3.79
C TRP A 73 3.88 -19.78 4.28
N GLU A 74 3.89 -20.85 5.08
CA GLU A 74 5.13 -21.52 5.47
C GLU A 74 5.80 -22.19 4.27
N ALA A 75 5.05 -22.96 3.50
CA ALA A 75 5.55 -23.65 2.31
C ALA A 75 6.08 -22.69 1.23
N SER A 76 5.42 -21.54 1.05
CA SER A 76 5.85 -20.50 0.11
C SER A 76 6.99 -19.62 0.63
N GLY A 77 7.42 -19.78 1.89
CA GLY A 77 8.47 -19.00 2.52
C GLY A 77 8.04 -17.58 2.97
N HIS A 78 6.78 -17.23 2.77
CA HIS A 78 6.29 -15.88 3.13
C HIS A 78 6.36 -15.61 4.64
N LEU A 79 6.15 -16.62 5.51
CA LEU A 79 6.27 -16.44 6.96
C LEU A 79 7.71 -16.08 7.40
N LYS A 80 8.72 -16.54 6.69
CA LYS A 80 10.12 -16.24 7.01
C LYS A 80 10.65 -14.99 6.30
N GLY A 81 10.08 -14.64 5.16
CA GLY A 81 10.55 -13.56 4.30
C GLY A 81 9.85 -12.21 4.51
N PHE A 82 8.70 -12.22 5.17
CA PHE A 82 7.91 -11.00 5.42
C PHE A 82 8.22 -10.38 6.78
N SER A 83 9.47 -10.03 7.00
CA SER A 83 9.84 -9.21 8.15
C SER A 83 10.55 -7.97 7.64
N ASP A 84 9.86 -6.84 7.66
CA ASP A 84 10.52 -5.55 7.50
C ASP A 84 11.02 -5.11 8.88
N PRO A 85 12.34 -5.11 9.14
CA PRO A 85 12.85 -4.57 10.38
C PRO A 85 12.60 -3.05 10.40
N LEU A 86 11.89 -2.60 11.42
CA LEU A 86 11.63 -1.19 11.66
C LEU A 86 12.48 -0.68 12.82
N VAL A 87 12.91 0.55 12.71
CA VAL A 87 13.54 1.33 13.78
C VAL A 87 12.56 2.41 14.24
N GLU A 88 12.53 2.68 15.54
CA GLU A 88 11.69 3.72 16.14
C GLU A 88 12.56 4.87 16.66
N CYS A 89 12.16 6.10 16.37
CA CYS A 89 12.82 7.28 16.94
C CYS A 89 12.55 7.35 18.44
N THR A 90 13.60 7.60 19.24
CA THR A 90 13.50 7.68 20.70
C THR A 90 12.73 8.91 21.20
N GLU A 91 12.65 9.97 20.40
CA GLU A 91 11.99 11.23 20.76
C GLU A 91 10.60 11.37 20.13
N CYS A 92 10.48 11.30 18.81
CA CYS A 92 9.20 11.51 18.12
C CYS A 92 8.36 10.24 17.95
N HIS A 93 8.88 9.08 18.35
CA HIS A 93 8.24 7.75 18.27
C HIS A 93 7.77 7.35 16.86
N ARG A 94 8.26 8.02 15.83
CA ARG A 94 8.00 7.61 14.45
C ARG A 94 8.83 6.40 14.09
N ARG A 95 8.23 5.55 13.24
CA ARG A 95 8.84 4.30 12.77
C ARG A 95 9.25 4.42 11.32
N PHE A 96 10.40 3.88 11.02
CA PHE A 96 10.99 3.90 9.69
C PHE A 96 11.52 2.50 9.36
N ARG A 97 11.59 2.17 8.09
CA ARG A 97 12.26 0.94 7.66
C ARG A 97 13.77 1.09 7.81
N GLU A 98 14.43 0.07 8.37
CA GLU A 98 15.87 0.09 8.59
C GLU A 98 16.65 0.32 7.28
N ASP A 99 16.19 -0.30 6.18
CA ASP A 99 16.83 -0.21 4.86
C ASP A 99 16.67 1.16 4.16
N GLN A 100 15.82 2.04 4.68
CA GLN A 100 15.49 3.35 4.10
C GLN A 100 15.99 4.54 4.94
N ILE A 101 16.66 4.27 6.06
CA ILE A 101 17.10 5.30 6.97
C ILE A 101 18.59 5.12 7.28
N GLU A 102 19.29 6.24 7.41
CA GLU A 102 20.70 6.23 7.78
C GLU A 102 20.85 6.09 9.32
N SER A 103 21.53 7.00 9.99
CA SER A 103 21.88 6.86 11.41
C SER A 103 20.95 7.62 12.36
N THR A 104 20.18 8.60 11.85
CA THR A 104 19.35 9.50 12.66
C THR A 104 17.94 9.64 12.10
N CYS A 105 17.03 10.11 12.96
CA CYS A 105 15.64 10.38 12.57
C CYS A 105 15.56 11.54 11.57
N PRO A 106 14.96 11.38 10.39
CA PRO A 106 14.84 12.46 9.40
C PRO A 106 13.91 13.59 9.81
N GLU A 107 13.14 13.42 10.88
CA GLU A 107 12.17 14.41 11.35
C GLU A 107 12.71 15.29 12.51
N CYS A 108 13.58 14.75 13.35
CA CYS A 108 14.06 15.45 14.56
C CYS A 108 15.54 15.21 14.86
N ASP A 109 16.29 14.56 13.99
CA ASP A 109 17.72 14.24 14.10
C ASP A 109 18.14 13.44 15.35
N SER A 110 17.15 12.88 16.09
CA SER A 110 17.40 12.09 17.30
C SER A 110 17.82 10.65 16.98
N GLU A 111 18.30 9.94 18.00
CA GLU A 111 18.72 8.54 17.89
C GLU A 111 17.57 7.61 17.52
N LEU A 112 17.90 6.55 16.82
CA LEU A 112 16.98 5.48 16.45
C LEU A 112 17.21 4.26 17.34
N SER A 113 16.13 3.56 17.67
CA SER A 113 16.18 2.29 18.39
C SER A 113 16.88 1.20 17.57
N SER A 114 17.30 0.12 18.22
CA SER A 114 17.69 -1.09 17.50
C SER A 114 16.51 -1.61 16.65
N PRO A 115 16.81 -2.18 15.47
CA PRO A 115 15.77 -2.75 14.60
C PRO A 115 14.93 -3.81 15.31
N ARG A 116 13.62 -3.75 15.14
CA ARG A 116 12.67 -4.73 15.68
C ARG A 116 11.70 -5.15 14.59
N GLN A 117 11.28 -6.41 14.66
CA GLN A 117 10.16 -6.89 13.85
C GLN A 117 8.86 -6.44 14.53
N PHE A 118 8.06 -5.70 13.80
CA PHE A 118 6.70 -5.36 14.21
C PHE A 118 5.74 -6.23 13.39
N ASN A 119 5.07 -7.12 14.05
CA ASN A 119 3.98 -7.91 13.50
C ASN A 119 2.68 -7.11 13.57
#